data_1e51375667b38af3471555d7ec6b945d
#
_entry.id   1e51375667b38af3471555d7ec6b945d
#
_cell.length_a   1.000
_cell.length_b   1.000
_cell.length_c   1.000
_cell.angle_alpha   90.00
_cell.angle_beta   90.00
_cell.angle_gamma   90.00
#
_symmetry.space_group_name_H-M   'P 1'
#
loop_
_entity.id
_entity.type
_entity.pdbx_description
1 polymer ?
#
loop_
_entity_poly.entity_id
_entity_poly.type
_entity_poly.pdbx_seq_one_letter_code
_entity_poly.pdbx_strand_id
1 'polypeptide(L)'
;FMLMFCVSGILLNHRSLIKEVNVSRKYLPSRYEFRNWNGGLLRGTLDIGKDLMVDSMRNVDSCRQLLLYGNGGIWLTDSKASYFKDFNEGLPEGADYRQIKNVIRLDNGRIFAVSPFGLYRYGVHNKWHEVNMSLEDEEKFTDIASHGDTLVVLSRSFVYTSLPPYKTFKRIQLHAPKDYDGKVTAFRTVWLLHSGELFGITGKIVVDAIAIILVVLCITGIVFWLRPKRKALLQTSLHLHDRIGRYTIILALLIALTGWCLRPPVMIALVLSKIPSIPGTTLRSKNPWNDKLRIIRYDESCHDWLLSSSEGFYSLNIKNATVKVITSVPP
;
A
#
# COMPACT_ATOMS: atom_id res chain seq x y z
N PHE A 1 17.02 13.36 -14.79
CA PHE A 1 16.25 12.12 -14.54
C PHE A 1 16.89 11.26 -13.46
N MET A 2 18.17 10.88 -13.60
CA MET A 2 18.88 10.00 -12.66
C MET A 2 18.85 10.53 -11.23
N LEU A 3 19.12 11.82 -11.02
CA LEU A 3 19.07 12.48 -9.71
C LEU A 3 17.67 12.38 -9.09
N MET A 4 16.63 12.62 -9.89
CA MET A 4 15.23 12.48 -9.44
C MET A 4 14.92 11.03 -9.04
N PHE A 5 15.34 10.04 -9.84
CA PHE A 5 15.12 8.63 -9.52
C PHE A 5 15.84 8.18 -8.24
N CYS A 6 17.09 8.63 -8.03
CA CYS A 6 17.83 8.31 -6.79
C CYS A 6 17.12 8.88 -5.56
N VAL A 7 16.76 10.17 -5.59
CA VAL A 7 16.08 10.82 -4.45
C VAL A 7 14.70 10.18 -4.19
N SER A 8 13.91 9.98 -5.24
CA SER A 8 12.59 9.34 -5.08
C SER A 8 12.71 7.89 -4.63
N GLY A 9 13.74 7.17 -5.06
CA GLY A 9 14.02 5.79 -4.63
C GLY A 9 14.26 5.70 -3.12
N ILE A 10 15.11 6.57 -2.57
CA ILE A 10 15.36 6.65 -1.13
C ILE A 10 14.06 6.96 -0.38
N LEU A 11 13.28 7.95 -0.83
CA LEU A 11 12.02 8.31 -0.19
C LEU A 11 11.02 7.15 -0.21
N LEU A 12 10.93 6.40 -1.31
CA LEU A 12 10.04 5.25 -1.42
C LEU A 12 10.48 4.06 -0.56
N ASN A 13 11.78 3.86 -0.36
CA ASN A 13 12.31 2.85 0.55
C ASN A 13 11.98 3.15 2.02
N HIS A 14 11.86 4.43 2.36
CA HIS A 14 11.55 4.91 3.71
C HIS A 14 10.17 5.58 3.78
N ARG A 15 9.17 4.95 3.18
CA ARG A 15 7.82 5.50 3.08
C ARG A 15 7.17 5.83 4.43
N SER A 16 7.56 5.15 5.50
CA SER A 16 7.12 5.44 6.85
C SER A 16 7.48 6.85 7.32
N LEU A 17 8.60 7.42 6.83
CA LEU A 17 9.06 8.77 7.18
C LEU A 17 8.30 9.87 6.43
N ILE A 18 7.70 9.54 5.29
CA ILE A 18 7.02 10.52 4.43
C ILE A 18 5.49 10.34 4.38
N LYS A 19 4.95 9.36 5.12
CA LYS A 19 3.50 9.05 5.12
C LYS A 19 2.62 10.23 5.55
N GLU A 20 3.16 11.14 6.37
CA GLU A 20 2.49 12.35 6.87
C GLU A 20 2.68 13.55 5.95
N VAL A 21 3.60 13.47 4.97
CA VAL A 21 3.88 14.59 4.07
C VAL A 21 2.70 14.80 3.14
N ASN A 22 2.14 15.99 3.19
CA ASN A 22 1.06 16.43 2.32
C ASN A 22 1.53 17.64 1.51
N VAL A 23 1.55 17.50 0.19
CA VAL A 23 1.89 18.60 -0.71
C VAL A 23 0.60 19.20 -1.26
N SER A 24 0.36 20.49 -0.98
CA SER A 24 -0.81 21.20 -1.47
C SER A 24 -0.82 21.25 -3.01
N ARG A 25 -1.95 20.84 -3.61
CA ARG A 25 -2.15 20.94 -5.07
C ARG A 25 -2.12 22.35 -5.60
N LYS A 26 -2.25 23.38 -4.75
CA LYS A 26 -2.12 24.80 -5.12
C LYS A 26 -0.77 25.15 -5.75
N TYR A 27 0.25 24.31 -5.49
CA TYR A 27 1.59 24.49 -6.10
C TYR A 27 1.76 23.78 -7.45
N LEU A 28 0.77 22.99 -7.87
CA LEU A 28 0.81 22.31 -9.16
C LEU A 28 0.19 23.19 -10.26
N PRO A 29 0.74 23.17 -11.48
CA PRO A 29 0.07 23.78 -12.63
C PRO A 29 -1.33 23.19 -12.84
N SER A 30 -2.29 24.02 -13.27
CA SER A 30 -3.70 23.62 -13.44
C SER A 30 -3.91 22.39 -14.32
N ARG A 31 -3.00 22.11 -15.27
CA ARG A 31 -3.02 20.90 -16.11
C ARG A 31 -2.80 19.60 -15.34
N TYR A 32 -2.26 19.66 -14.10
CA TYR A 32 -2.08 18.51 -13.21
C TYR A 32 -3.18 18.40 -12.14
N GLU A 33 -4.18 19.29 -12.17
CA GLU A 33 -5.37 19.14 -11.34
C GLU A 33 -6.21 17.99 -11.87
N PHE A 34 -6.42 16.96 -11.03
CA PHE A 34 -7.34 15.89 -11.37
C PHE A 34 -8.77 16.38 -11.20
N ARG A 35 -9.42 16.70 -12.30
CA ARG A 35 -10.84 17.09 -12.34
C ARG A 35 -11.78 15.89 -12.30
N ASN A 36 -11.27 14.71 -12.61
CA ASN A 36 -12.04 13.48 -12.68
C ASN A 36 -11.69 12.55 -11.52
N TRP A 37 -12.61 12.34 -10.61
CA TRP A 37 -12.53 11.41 -9.50
C TRP A 37 -12.33 9.96 -9.92
N ASN A 38 -12.76 9.59 -11.12
CA ASN A 38 -12.62 8.24 -11.67
C ASN A 38 -11.16 7.89 -12.05
N GLY A 39 -10.23 8.82 -11.98
CA GLY A 39 -8.81 8.58 -12.24
C GLY A 39 -8.08 7.74 -11.18
N GLY A 40 -8.72 6.68 -10.63
CA GLY A 40 -8.15 5.80 -9.62
C GLY A 40 -8.19 6.35 -8.19
N LEU A 41 -8.87 7.48 -7.96
CA LEU A 41 -9.03 8.06 -6.62
C LEU A 41 -10.17 7.39 -5.84
N LEU A 42 -11.26 7.04 -6.53
CA LEU A 42 -12.41 6.36 -5.95
C LEU A 42 -12.17 4.84 -5.91
N ARG A 43 -12.38 4.23 -4.75
CA ARG A 43 -12.29 2.76 -4.56
C ARG A 43 -13.64 2.12 -4.33
N GLY A 44 -14.55 2.82 -3.71
CA GLY A 44 -15.87 2.30 -3.45
C GLY A 44 -16.80 3.32 -2.81
N THR A 45 -18.03 2.84 -2.59
CA THR A 45 -19.12 3.60 -1.97
C THR A 45 -19.73 2.78 -0.85
N LEU A 46 -20.21 3.46 0.18
CA LEU A 46 -21.01 2.87 1.26
C LEU A 46 -22.32 3.64 1.39
N ASP A 47 -23.43 2.94 1.29
CA ASP A 47 -24.74 3.50 1.60
C ASP A 47 -24.94 3.57 3.12
N ILE A 48 -25.16 4.77 3.61
CA ILE A 48 -25.40 5.01 5.05
C ILE A 48 -26.85 5.30 5.38
N GLY A 49 -27.74 5.25 4.36
CA GLY A 49 -29.16 5.50 4.54
C GLY A 49 -29.48 6.94 4.91
N LYS A 50 -30.56 7.11 5.70
CA LYS A 50 -30.98 8.42 6.22
C LYS A 50 -30.54 8.67 7.68
N ASP A 51 -29.94 7.68 8.34
CA ASP A 51 -29.77 7.63 9.79
C ASP A 51 -28.60 8.45 10.33
N LEU A 52 -27.64 8.80 9.49
CA LEU A 52 -26.55 9.69 9.82
C LEU A 52 -26.84 11.13 9.39
N MET A 53 -27.99 11.65 9.78
CA MET A 53 -28.27 13.08 9.59
C MET A 53 -27.28 13.89 10.43
N VAL A 54 -26.26 14.41 9.78
CA VAL A 54 -25.50 15.54 10.32
C VAL A 54 -26.51 16.70 10.48
N ASP A 55 -26.69 17.18 11.70
CA ASP A 55 -27.70 18.18 12.08
C ASP A 55 -27.81 19.42 11.18
N SER A 56 -26.79 19.71 10.38
CA SER A 56 -26.74 20.83 9.45
C SER A 56 -27.50 20.62 8.12
N MET A 57 -28.09 19.44 7.88
CA MET A 57 -28.73 19.09 6.59
C MET A 57 -30.22 18.72 6.68
N ARG A 58 -30.93 19.15 7.71
CA ARG A 58 -32.36 18.88 7.90
C ARG A 58 -33.29 19.35 6.77
N ASN A 59 -32.77 20.17 5.84
CA ASN A 59 -33.55 20.76 4.74
C ASN A 59 -33.21 20.23 3.34
N VAL A 60 -32.36 19.20 3.20
CA VAL A 60 -32.12 18.57 1.89
C VAL A 60 -33.06 17.38 1.78
N ASP A 61 -33.89 17.41 0.75
CA ASP A 61 -34.86 16.36 0.42
C ASP A 61 -34.37 14.95 0.71
N SER A 62 -35.26 14.09 1.13
CA SER A 62 -35.22 12.67 1.50
C SER A 62 -34.28 11.75 0.67
N CYS A 63 -33.18 12.27 0.16
CA CYS A 63 -32.19 11.55 -0.63
C CYS A 63 -31.30 10.68 0.24
N ARG A 64 -31.06 9.47 -0.23
CA ARG A 64 -30.15 8.49 0.33
C ARG A 64 -28.73 9.05 0.37
N GLN A 65 -28.04 8.96 1.51
CA GLN A 65 -26.66 9.45 1.67
C GLN A 65 -25.66 8.33 1.40
N LEU A 66 -24.57 8.70 0.73
CA LEU A 66 -23.48 7.80 0.35
C LEU A 66 -22.15 8.34 0.86
N LEU A 67 -21.33 7.47 1.40
CA LEU A 67 -19.90 7.74 1.59
C LEU A 67 -19.13 7.25 0.37
N LEU A 68 -18.38 8.15 -0.27
CA LEU A 68 -17.41 7.82 -1.30
C LEU A 68 -16.04 7.73 -0.65
N TYR A 69 -15.28 6.69 -0.91
CA TYR A 69 -13.96 6.54 -0.31
C TYR A 69 -12.90 6.08 -1.32
N GLY A 70 -11.67 6.43 -1.05
CA GLY A 70 -10.56 6.05 -1.92
C GLY A 70 -9.25 6.73 -1.54
N ASN A 71 -8.40 7.00 -2.53
CA ASN A 71 -7.07 7.58 -2.30
C ASN A 71 -7.12 9.05 -1.83
N GLY A 72 -8.25 9.71 -1.93
CA GLY A 72 -8.49 11.09 -1.47
C GLY A 72 -9.22 11.20 -0.13
N GLY A 73 -9.32 10.09 0.63
CA GLY A 73 -10.07 10.06 1.89
C GLY A 73 -11.53 9.63 1.70
N ILE A 74 -12.40 10.16 2.58
CA ILE A 74 -13.83 9.85 2.65
C ILE A 74 -14.63 11.14 2.40
N TRP A 75 -15.66 11.05 1.57
CA TRP A 75 -16.51 12.15 1.20
C TRP A 75 -17.98 11.76 1.31
N LEU A 76 -18.79 12.63 1.86
CA LEU A 76 -20.23 12.46 1.96
C LEU A 76 -20.89 13.11 0.74
N THR A 77 -21.82 12.39 0.12
CA THR A 77 -22.65 12.87 -1.00
C THR A 77 -24.06 12.29 -0.90
N ASP A 78 -24.95 12.77 -1.76
CA ASP A 78 -26.26 12.17 -2.00
C ASP A 78 -26.24 11.16 -3.16
N SER A 79 -27.35 10.45 -3.37
CA SER A 79 -27.49 9.48 -4.46
C SER A 79 -27.39 10.09 -5.87
N LYS A 80 -27.50 11.43 -5.99
CA LYS A 80 -27.39 12.18 -7.25
C LYS A 80 -26.01 12.80 -7.44
N ALA A 81 -25.09 12.66 -6.45
CA ALA A 81 -23.80 13.31 -6.42
C ALA A 81 -23.88 14.84 -6.58
N SER A 82 -24.94 15.47 -6.02
CA SER A 82 -25.22 16.89 -6.18
C SER A 82 -24.30 17.78 -5.34
N TYR A 83 -23.71 17.25 -4.29
CA TYR A 83 -22.74 17.92 -3.44
C TYR A 83 -21.69 16.93 -2.93
N PHE A 84 -20.53 17.47 -2.49
CA PHE A 84 -19.48 16.69 -1.82
C PHE A 84 -19.05 17.43 -0.56
N LYS A 85 -19.20 16.75 0.58
CA LYS A 85 -18.74 17.26 1.88
C LYS A 85 -17.59 16.42 2.38
N ASP A 86 -16.54 17.09 2.86
CA ASP A 86 -15.39 16.43 3.52
C ASP A 86 -15.89 15.64 4.74
N PHE A 87 -15.52 14.37 4.81
CA PHE A 87 -15.89 13.45 5.88
C PHE A 87 -14.65 12.84 6.55
N ASN A 88 -13.54 13.57 6.53
CA ASN A 88 -12.23 13.11 7.00
C ASN A 88 -11.89 13.57 8.43
N GLU A 89 -12.79 14.26 9.13
CA GLU A 89 -12.50 14.80 10.45
C GLU A 89 -12.11 13.69 11.45
N GLY A 90 -10.92 13.80 12.04
CA GLY A 90 -10.34 12.81 12.95
C GLY A 90 -9.45 11.76 12.27
N LEU A 91 -9.41 11.69 10.93
CA LEU A 91 -8.38 10.90 10.23
C LEU A 91 -7.04 11.64 10.26
N PRO A 92 -5.90 10.93 10.44
CA PRO A 92 -4.58 11.54 10.32
C PRO A 92 -4.38 12.23 8.98
N GLU A 93 -3.57 13.28 8.98
CA GLU A 93 -3.16 13.94 7.74
C GLU A 93 -2.09 13.11 7.02
N GLY A 94 -1.98 13.33 5.72
CA GLY A 94 -1.01 12.67 4.87
C GLY A 94 -1.63 11.76 3.81
N ALA A 95 -0.99 11.73 2.65
CA ALA A 95 -1.51 11.02 1.47
C ALA A 95 -1.69 9.51 1.73
N ASP A 96 -0.80 8.92 2.52
CA ASP A 96 -0.86 7.48 2.81
C ASP A 96 -1.93 7.12 3.84
N TYR A 97 -2.18 7.97 4.83
CA TYR A 97 -3.27 7.77 5.80
C TYR A 97 -4.64 7.96 5.16
N ARG A 98 -4.75 8.93 4.24
CA ARG A 98 -5.98 9.22 3.49
C ARG A 98 -6.27 8.21 2.36
N GLN A 99 -5.41 7.23 2.14
CA GLN A 99 -5.63 6.15 1.19
C GLN A 99 -6.57 5.10 1.78
N ILE A 100 -7.87 5.39 1.83
CA ILE A 100 -8.87 4.48 2.39
C ILE A 100 -9.05 3.27 1.47
N LYS A 101 -8.87 2.08 2.04
CA LYS A 101 -9.00 0.81 1.33
C LYS A 101 -10.44 0.34 1.26
N ASN A 102 -11.14 0.45 2.38
CA ASN A 102 -12.55 0.09 2.47
C ASN A 102 -13.22 0.81 3.64
N VAL A 103 -14.53 1.00 3.53
CA VAL A 103 -15.42 1.49 4.59
C VAL A 103 -16.61 0.56 4.67
N ILE A 104 -16.95 0.13 5.87
CA ILE A 104 -18.09 -0.77 6.12
C ILE A 104 -18.97 -0.22 7.24
N ARG A 105 -20.25 -0.58 7.17
CA ARG A 105 -21.24 -0.40 8.24
C ARG A 105 -21.63 -1.76 8.77
N LEU A 106 -21.55 -1.93 10.08
CA LEU A 106 -22.01 -3.14 10.77
C LEU A 106 -23.54 -3.08 10.97
N ASP A 107 -24.16 -4.22 11.23
CA ASP A 107 -25.61 -4.33 11.50
C ASP A 107 -26.05 -3.47 12.70
N ASN A 108 -25.17 -3.27 13.68
CA ASN A 108 -25.41 -2.38 14.81
C ASN A 108 -25.21 -0.88 14.50
N GLY A 109 -25.07 -0.52 13.23
CA GLY A 109 -24.92 0.85 12.75
C GLY A 109 -23.53 1.47 12.88
N ARG A 110 -22.55 0.80 13.51
CA ARG A 110 -21.18 1.30 13.62
C ARG A 110 -20.47 1.29 12.28
N ILE A 111 -19.73 2.36 11.99
CA ILE A 111 -18.97 2.49 10.75
C ILE A 111 -17.48 2.37 11.05
N PHE A 112 -16.79 1.57 10.25
CA PHE A 112 -15.35 1.39 10.29
C PHE A 112 -14.75 1.70 8.93
N ALA A 113 -13.53 2.27 8.94
CA ALA A 113 -12.72 2.52 7.76
C ALA A 113 -11.33 1.96 7.98
N VAL A 114 -10.69 1.48 6.92
CA VAL A 114 -9.33 0.99 6.96
C VAL A 114 -8.46 1.70 5.93
N SER A 115 -7.31 2.19 6.37
CA SER A 115 -6.20 2.64 5.52
C SER A 115 -5.02 1.67 5.65
N PRO A 116 -3.96 1.75 4.84
CA PRO A 116 -2.79 0.88 5.00
C PRO A 116 -2.15 0.94 6.39
N PHE A 117 -2.30 2.04 7.10
CA PHE A 117 -1.59 2.31 8.35
C PHE A 117 -2.49 2.47 9.58
N GLY A 118 -3.82 2.37 9.41
CA GLY A 118 -4.75 2.52 10.52
C GLY A 118 -6.12 1.92 10.27
N LEU A 119 -6.74 1.52 11.38
CA LEU A 119 -8.14 1.14 11.45
C LEU A 119 -8.88 2.25 12.22
N TYR A 120 -9.97 2.73 11.68
CA TYR A 120 -10.72 3.86 12.23
C TYR A 120 -12.17 3.48 12.44
N ARG A 121 -12.75 3.99 13.51
CA ARG A 121 -14.17 3.90 13.83
C ARG A 121 -14.79 5.29 13.83
N TYR A 122 -15.87 5.48 13.12
CA TYR A 122 -16.69 6.68 13.20
C TYR A 122 -17.48 6.67 14.51
N GLY A 123 -17.48 7.76 15.22
CA GLY A 123 -18.06 7.77 16.55
C GLY A 123 -18.45 9.15 17.06
N VAL A 124 -18.28 9.36 18.37
CA VAL A 124 -18.69 10.55 19.10
C VAL A 124 -18.15 11.83 18.45
N HIS A 125 -18.96 12.90 18.46
CA HIS A 125 -18.67 14.20 17.85
C HIS A 125 -18.49 14.18 16.33
N ASN A 126 -19.05 13.17 15.64
CA ASN A 126 -18.99 13.05 14.18
C ASN A 126 -17.55 12.99 13.63
N LYS A 127 -16.65 12.34 14.37
CA LYS A 127 -15.22 12.21 14.02
C LYS A 127 -14.80 10.75 13.91
N TRP A 128 -13.76 10.53 13.13
CA TRP A 128 -13.05 9.26 13.12
C TRP A 128 -12.11 9.16 14.31
N HIS A 129 -12.11 8.01 14.94
CA HIS A 129 -11.19 7.66 16.02
C HIS A 129 -10.38 6.44 15.62
N GLU A 130 -9.09 6.52 15.80
CA GLU A 130 -8.22 5.38 15.56
C GLU A 130 -8.52 4.26 16.56
N VAL A 131 -8.63 3.05 16.03
CA VAL A 131 -8.75 1.83 16.83
C VAL A 131 -7.36 1.28 17.04
N ASN A 132 -6.89 1.30 18.28
CA ASN A 132 -5.56 0.81 18.61
C ASN A 132 -5.47 -0.69 18.30
N MET A 133 -4.67 -1.02 17.30
CA MET A 133 -4.42 -2.36 16.84
C MET A 133 -2.94 -2.51 16.52
N SER A 134 -2.23 -3.30 17.34
CA SER A 134 -0.82 -3.54 17.13
C SER A 134 -0.61 -4.41 15.89
N LEU A 135 -0.01 -3.83 14.86
CA LEU A 135 0.54 -4.56 13.72
C LEU A 135 2.01 -4.89 13.95
N GLU A 136 2.49 -5.93 13.32
CA GLU A 136 3.93 -6.18 13.20
C GLU A 136 4.59 -5.08 12.35
N ASP A 137 5.88 -4.85 12.55
CA ASP A 137 6.64 -3.88 11.77
C ASP A 137 6.48 -4.13 10.26
N GLU A 138 6.26 -3.06 9.51
CA GLU A 138 6.05 -3.04 8.06
C GLU A 138 4.74 -3.69 7.56
N GLU A 139 3.92 -4.29 8.43
CA GLU A 139 2.62 -4.86 8.05
C GLU A 139 1.63 -3.73 7.70
N LYS A 140 0.77 -3.96 6.72
CA LYS A 140 -0.20 -2.98 6.24
C LYS A 140 -1.57 -3.62 6.10
N PHE A 141 -2.60 -2.88 6.48
CA PHE A 141 -3.97 -3.30 6.23
C PHE A 141 -4.29 -3.26 4.73
N THR A 142 -5.11 -4.21 4.30
CA THR A 142 -5.54 -4.32 2.90
C THR A 142 -7.05 -4.19 2.73
N ASP A 143 -7.83 -4.70 3.67
CA ASP A 143 -9.29 -4.70 3.57
C ASP A 143 -9.96 -4.89 4.93
N ILE A 144 -11.29 -4.67 4.97
CA ILE A 144 -12.15 -4.89 6.12
C ILE A 144 -13.50 -5.42 5.65
N ALA A 145 -14.07 -6.38 6.38
CA ALA A 145 -15.39 -6.92 6.12
C ALA A 145 -16.08 -7.32 7.43
N SER A 146 -17.37 -7.59 7.37
CA SER A 146 -18.13 -8.07 8.53
C SER A 146 -19.16 -9.12 8.12
N HIS A 147 -19.52 -9.98 9.05
CA HIS A 147 -20.68 -10.86 8.97
C HIS A 147 -21.23 -11.07 10.37
N GLY A 148 -22.52 -10.75 10.56
CA GLY A 148 -23.15 -10.65 11.87
C GLY A 148 -22.33 -9.74 12.78
N ASP A 149 -22.08 -10.16 14.01
CA ASP A 149 -21.28 -9.42 14.99
C ASP A 149 -19.76 -9.51 14.78
N THR A 150 -19.30 -10.29 13.81
CA THR A 150 -17.87 -10.50 13.60
C THR A 150 -17.31 -9.46 12.64
N LEU A 151 -16.40 -8.64 13.15
CA LEU A 151 -15.56 -7.74 12.34
C LEU A 151 -14.28 -8.47 11.94
N VAL A 152 -13.97 -8.46 10.64
CA VAL A 152 -12.77 -9.06 10.08
C VAL A 152 -11.94 -7.98 9.42
N VAL A 153 -10.69 -7.85 9.86
CA VAL A 153 -9.70 -6.93 9.26
C VAL A 153 -8.59 -7.75 8.64
N LEU A 154 -8.25 -7.42 7.42
CA LEU A 154 -7.23 -8.09 6.65
C LEU A 154 -5.97 -7.23 6.59
N SER A 155 -4.83 -7.80 6.95
CA SER A 155 -3.54 -7.25 6.59
C SER A 155 -2.96 -7.97 5.37
N ARG A 156 -1.76 -7.62 4.97
CA ARG A 156 -1.09 -8.30 3.85
C ARG A 156 -0.78 -9.76 4.14
N SER A 157 -0.63 -10.12 5.41
CA SER A 157 -0.12 -11.44 5.83
C SER A 157 -1.03 -12.18 6.81
N PHE A 158 -1.97 -11.47 7.48
CA PHE A 158 -2.79 -12.03 8.55
C PHE A 158 -4.25 -11.61 8.46
N VAL A 159 -5.10 -12.40 9.06
CA VAL A 159 -6.51 -12.10 9.31
C VAL A 159 -6.67 -11.75 10.78
N TYR A 160 -7.42 -10.70 11.07
CA TYR A 160 -7.76 -10.30 12.43
C TYR A 160 -9.26 -10.32 12.60
N THR A 161 -9.73 -10.87 13.71
CA THR A 161 -11.16 -10.91 14.04
C THR A 161 -11.44 -10.22 15.36
N SER A 162 -12.55 -9.52 15.43
CA SER A 162 -13.02 -8.85 16.65
C SER A 162 -14.53 -9.01 16.79
N LEU A 163 -14.97 -9.10 18.03
CA LEU A 163 -16.38 -9.11 18.44
C LEU A 163 -16.70 -7.83 19.21
N PRO A 164 -17.98 -7.47 19.39
CA PRO A 164 -18.36 -6.34 20.22
C PRO A 164 -17.71 -6.42 21.61
N PRO A 165 -17.19 -5.30 22.14
CA PRO A 165 -17.26 -3.91 21.69
C PRO A 165 -16.19 -3.49 20.67
N TYR A 166 -15.46 -4.41 20.02
CA TYR A 166 -14.42 -4.20 19.00
C TYR A 166 -13.18 -3.48 19.53
N LYS A 167 -12.77 -3.84 20.76
CA LYS A 167 -11.57 -3.29 21.41
C LYS A 167 -10.35 -4.21 21.29
N THR A 168 -10.59 -5.50 21.13
CA THR A 168 -9.53 -6.52 21.05
C THR A 168 -9.63 -7.27 19.75
N PHE A 169 -8.48 -7.52 19.13
CA PHE A 169 -8.37 -8.20 17.85
C PHE A 169 -7.56 -9.48 18.02
N LYS A 170 -8.15 -10.61 17.64
CA LYS A 170 -7.46 -11.89 17.60
C LYS A 170 -6.80 -12.06 16.24
N ARG A 171 -5.47 -12.18 16.23
CA ARG A 171 -4.70 -12.49 15.02
C ARG A 171 -4.85 -13.97 14.68
N ILE A 172 -5.12 -14.25 13.43
CA ILE A 172 -5.24 -15.58 12.86
C ILE A 172 -4.19 -15.74 11.77
N GLN A 173 -3.32 -16.72 11.92
CA GLN A 173 -2.42 -17.17 10.89
C GLN A 173 -3.09 -18.29 10.11
N LEU A 174 -3.27 -18.10 8.81
CA LEU A 174 -3.92 -19.08 7.95
C LEU A 174 -2.99 -20.26 7.65
N HIS A 175 -3.56 -21.46 7.58
CA HIS A 175 -2.84 -22.63 7.13
C HIS A 175 -2.45 -22.53 5.65
N ALA A 176 -1.35 -23.15 5.28
CA ALA A 176 -0.96 -23.23 3.88
C ALA A 176 -2.04 -23.94 3.05
N PRO A 177 -2.31 -23.50 1.81
CA PRO A 177 -3.13 -24.25 0.88
C PRO A 177 -2.49 -25.62 0.61
N LYS A 178 -3.31 -26.63 0.24
CA LYS A 178 -2.82 -28.00 -0.03
C LYS A 178 -1.73 -28.03 -1.12
N ASP A 179 -1.82 -27.13 -2.10
CA ASP A 179 -0.90 -27.07 -3.25
C ASP A 179 0.21 -26.03 -3.06
N TYR A 180 0.48 -25.63 -1.82
CA TYR A 180 1.53 -24.66 -1.52
C TYR A 180 2.92 -25.26 -1.75
N ASP A 181 3.63 -24.77 -2.77
CA ASP A 181 4.95 -25.26 -3.19
C ASP A 181 6.13 -24.45 -2.63
N GLY A 182 5.87 -23.42 -1.82
CA GLY A 182 6.89 -22.55 -1.24
C GLY A 182 7.61 -21.64 -2.23
N LYS A 183 7.17 -21.63 -3.50
CA LYS A 183 7.73 -20.76 -4.52
C LYS A 183 7.17 -19.33 -4.42
N VAL A 184 7.95 -18.41 -4.96
CA VAL A 184 7.60 -16.98 -5.06
C VAL A 184 7.71 -16.54 -6.51
N THR A 185 7.00 -15.46 -6.89
CA THR A 185 7.16 -14.92 -8.24
C THR A 185 8.57 -14.36 -8.42
N ALA A 186 9.16 -14.58 -9.61
CA ALA A 186 10.45 -13.99 -9.95
C ALA A 186 10.39 -12.46 -9.88
N PHE A 187 9.25 -11.85 -10.23
CA PHE A 187 9.00 -10.42 -10.07
C PHE A 187 9.25 -9.96 -8.63
N ARG A 188 8.67 -10.65 -7.62
CA ARG A 188 8.86 -10.29 -6.22
C ARG A 188 10.33 -10.37 -5.81
N THR A 189 11.04 -11.38 -6.26
CA THR A 189 12.47 -11.53 -5.98
C THR A 189 13.29 -10.38 -6.55
N VAL A 190 13.07 -10.03 -7.83
CA VAL A 190 13.75 -8.91 -8.47
C VAL A 190 13.37 -7.57 -7.83
N TRP A 191 12.09 -7.40 -7.46
CA TRP A 191 11.63 -6.21 -6.75
C TRP A 191 12.34 -6.02 -5.39
N LEU A 192 12.38 -7.08 -4.56
CA LEU A 192 13.03 -7.03 -3.25
C LEU A 192 14.55 -6.88 -3.36
N LEU A 193 15.17 -7.42 -4.41
CA LEU A 193 16.58 -7.21 -4.70
C LEU A 193 16.85 -5.75 -5.10
N HIS A 194 16.00 -5.18 -5.96
CA HIS A 194 16.12 -3.79 -6.42
C HIS A 194 15.94 -2.78 -5.29
N SER A 195 14.99 -3.00 -4.40
CA SER A 195 14.75 -2.14 -3.22
C SER A 195 15.71 -2.40 -2.07
N GLY A 196 16.46 -3.50 -2.10
CA GLY A 196 17.31 -3.97 -0.99
C GLY A 196 16.55 -4.74 0.08
N GLU A 197 15.22 -4.75 0.06
CA GLU A 197 14.39 -5.44 1.07
C GLU A 197 14.64 -6.94 1.15
N LEU A 198 15.26 -7.53 0.13
CA LEU A 198 15.63 -8.95 0.11
C LEU A 198 16.48 -9.34 1.33
N PHE A 199 17.35 -8.45 1.77
CA PHE A 199 18.22 -8.62 2.95
C PHE A 199 17.76 -7.77 4.15
N GLY A 200 16.50 -7.39 4.19
CA GLY A 200 15.92 -6.56 5.24
C GLY A 200 16.52 -5.16 5.29
N ILE A 201 16.67 -4.63 6.50
CA ILE A 201 17.17 -3.26 6.70
C ILE A 201 18.60 -3.06 6.19
N THR A 202 19.45 -4.08 6.30
CA THR A 202 20.84 -4.01 5.82
C THR A 202 20.88 -3.82 4.31
N GLY A 203 20.07 -4.54 3.57
CA GLY A 203 19.97 -4.38 2.12
C GLY A 203 19.42 -3.02 1.72
N LYS A 204 18.43 -2.49 2.42
CA LYS A 204 17.91 -1.12 2.19
C LYS A 204 19.01 -0.08 2.36
N ILE A 205 19.79 -0.15 3.44
CA ILE A 205 20.91 0.78 3.68
C ILE A 205 21.94 0.72 2.55
N VAL A 206 22.26 -0.47 2.03
CA VAL A 206 23.19 -0.62 0.89
C VAL A 206 22.64 0.06 -0.36
N VAL A 207 21.37 -0.16 -0.69
CA VAL A 207 20.74 0.46 -1.86
C VAL A 207 20.67 1.99 -1.71
N ASP A 208 20.36 2.49 -0.52
CA ASP A 208 20.33 3.93 -0.25
C ASP A 208 21.75 4.56 -0.36
N ALA A 209 22.76 3.87 0.14
CA ALA A 209 24.14 4.30 -0.03
C ALA A 209 24.53 4.39 -1.52
N ILE A 210 24.15 3.42 -2.34
CA ILE A 210 24.36 3.45 -3.79
C ILE A 210 23.61 4.63 -4.43
N ALA A 211 22.37 4.87 -4.02
CA ALA A 211 21.58 6.00 -4.52
C ALA A 211 22.24 7.34 -4.18
N ILE A 212 22.76 7.51 -2.97
CA ILE A 212 23.53 8.71 -2.56
C ILE A 212 24.79 8.86 -3.41
N ILE A 213 25.53 7.78 -3.62
CA ILE A 213 26.73 7.78 -4.48
C ILE A 213 26.36 8.21 -5.90
N LEU A 214 25.30 7.71 -6.46
CA LEU A 214 24.82 8.10 -7.80
C LEU A 214 24.43 9.59 -7.84
N VAL A 215 23.86 10.14 -6.77
CA VAL A 215 23.62 11.59 -6.65
C VAL A 215 24.93 12.37 -6.70
N VAL A 216 25.97 11.94 -5.95
CA VAL A 216 27.29 12.58 -5.97
C VAL A 216 27.92 12.50 -7.36
N LEU A 217 27.83 11.34 -8.03
CA LEU A 217 28.34 11.17 -9.39
C LEU A 217 27.59 12.08 -10.39
N CYS A 218 26.27 12.23 -10.25
CA CYS A 218 25.49 13.18 -11.07
C CYS A 218 25.94 14.63 -10.85
N ILE A 219 26.11 15.05 -9.59
CA ILE A 219 26.52 16.40 -9.24
C ILE A 219 27.92 16.69 -9.79
N THR A 220 28.86 15.78 -9.58
CA THR A 220 30.24 15.95 -10.12
C THR A 220 30.24 16.00 -11.63
N GLY A 221 29.44 15.18 -12.31
CA GLY A 221 29.25 15.24 -13.77
C GLY A 221 28.68 16.57 -14.24
N ILE A 222 27.70 17.14 -13.55
CA ILE A 222 27.14 18.47 -13.86
C ILE A 222 28.19 19.57 -13.66
N VAL A 223 29.03 19.48 -12.60
CA VAL A 223 30.11 20.44 -12.35
C VAL A 223 31.12 20.43 -13.50
N PHE A 224 31.48 19.27 -14.03
CA PHE A 224 32.35 19.16 -15.22
C PHE A 224 31.76 19.93 -16.42
N TRP A 225 30.49 19.71 -16.66
CA TRP A 225 29.83 20.31 -17.81
C TRP A 225 29.67 21.84 -17.67
N LEU A 226 29.33 22.33 -16.47
CA LEU A 226 29.06 23.73 -16.23
C LEU A 226 30.33 24.59 -16.01
N ARG A 227 31.41 24.02 -15.49
CA ARG A 227 32.61 24.75 -15.04
C ARG A 227 33.94 24.23 -15.60
N PRO A 228 34.07 24.04 -16.92
CA PRO A 228 35.26 23.42 -17.53
C PRO A 228 36.53 24.27 -17.38
N LYS A 229 36.43 25.58 -17.13
CA LYS A 229 37.58 26.51 -17.04
C LYS A 229 38.27 26.56 -15.66
N ARG A 230 37.65 25.99 -14.61
CA ARG A 230 38.25 25.98 -13.24
C ARG A 230 39.04 24.70 -13.03
N LYS A 231 40.35 24.73 -13.43
CA LYS A 231 41.24 23.53 -13.43
C LYS A 231 41.29 22.78 -12.09
N ALA A 232 41.47 23.48 -10.95
CA ALA A 232 41.59 22.86 -9.64
C ALA A 232 40.29 22.11 -9.22
N LEU A 233 39.12 22.75 -9.37
CA LEU A 233 37.81 22.16 -9.09
C LEU A 233 37.54 20.95 -10.01
N LEU A 234 37.94 21.08 -11.26
CA LEU A 234 37.77 20.03 -12.28
C LEU A 234 38.59 18.81 -11.93
N GLN A 235 39.88 18.96 -11.58
CA GLN A 235 40.74 17.84 -11.22
C GLN A 235 40.24 17.09 -9.97
N THR A 236 39.88 17.82 -8.91
CA THR A 236 39.34 17.20 -7.68
C THR A 236 38.03 16.43 -8.00
N SER A 237 37.15 17.04 -8.75
CA SER A 237 35.84 16.38 -9.10
C SER A 237 36.06 15.18 -10.01
N LEU A 238 36.97 15.24 -10.98
CA LEU A 238 37.33 14.11 -11.86
C LEU A 238 37.91 12.94 -11.05
N HIS A 239 38.84 13.22 -10.16
CA HIS A 239 39.43 12.18 -9.33
C HIS A 239 38.40 11.51 -8.41
N LEU A 240 37.54 12.29 -7.80
CA LEU A 240 36.44 11.78 -6.97
C LEU A 240 35.44 10.93 -7.80
N HIS A 241 35.00 11.45 -8.94
CA HIS A 241 34.09 10.76 -9.85
C HIS A 241 34.64 9.42 -10.35
N ASP A 242 35.88 9.41 -10.78
CA ASP A 242 36.56 8.23 -11.28
C ASP A 242 36.78 7.18 -10.18
N ARG A 243 37.26 7.60 -9.01
CA ARG A 243 37.50 6.70 -7.87
C ARG A 243 36.18 6.06 -7.41
N ILE A 244 35.17 6.87 -7.12
CA ILE A 244 33.85 6.38 -6.64
C ILE A 244 33.20 5.52 -7.70
N GLY A 245 33.20 5.98 -8.96
CA GLY A 245 32.58 5.26 -10.07
C GLY A 245 33.15 3.85 -10.25
N ARG A 246 34.48 3.68 -10.21
CA ARG A 246 35.13 2.37 -10.35
C ARG A 246 34.73 1.39 -9.26
N TYR A 247 34.65 1.81 -8.00
CA TYR A 247 34.29 0.92 -6.89
C TYR A 247 32.80 0.57 -6.85
N THR A 248 31.94 1.41 -7.40
CA THR A 248 30.48 1.25 -7.28
C THR A 248 29.81 0.76 -8.56
N ILE A 249 30.55 0.68 -9.69
CA ILE A 249 29.94 0.39 -11.00
C ILE A 249 29.18 -0.92 -11.05
N ILE A 250 29.69 -1.97 -10.41
CA ILE A 250 29.04 -3.29 -10.41
C ILE A 250 27.70 -3.22 -9.69
N LEU A 251 27.65 -2.59 -8.51
CA LEU A 251 26.41 -2.44 -7.75
C LEU A 251 25.44 -1.50 -8.44
N ALA A 252 25.92 -0.42 -9.04
CA ALA A 252 25.10 0.49 -9.83
C ALA A 252 24.48 -0.19 -11.04
N LEU A 253 25.25 -1.02 -11.77
CA LEU A 253 24.76 -1.82 -12.88
C LEU A 253 23.74 -2.87 -12.44
N LEU A 254 23.94 -3.51 -11.28
CA LEU A 254 22.98 -4.46 -10.72
C LEU A 254 21.64 -3.78 -10.44
N ILE A 255 21.65 -2.61 -9.80
CA ILE A 255 20.42 -1.84 -9.53
C ILE A 255 19.78 -1.36 -10.84
N ALA A 256 20.56 -0.87 -11.80
CA ALA A 256 20.03 -0.47 -13.09
C ALA A 256 19.38 -1.64 -13.85
N LEU A 257 20.04 -2.81 -13.89
CA LEU A 257 19.54 -4.02 -14.52
C LEU A 257 18.25 -4.51 -13.85
N THR A 258 18.23 -4.60 -12.51
CA THR A 258 17.03 -5.01 -11.79
C THR A 258 15.88 -4.02 -12.00
N GLY A 259 16.15 -2.71 -12.02
CA GLY A 259 15.17 -1.68 -12.34
C GLY A 259 14.62 -1.79 -13.77
N TRP A 260 15.47 -2.14 -14.73
CA TRP A 260 15.04 -2.41 -16.10
C TRP A 260 14.16 -3.68 -16.18
N CYS A 261 14.52 -4.73 -15.46
CA CYS A 261 13.72 -5.96 -15.39
C CYS A 261 12.31 -5.74 -14.83
N LEU A 262 12.12 -4.71 -14.00
CA LEU A 262 10.81 -4.33 -13.44
C LEU A 262 9.94 -3.52 -14.43
N ARG A 263 10.34 -3.38 -15.68
CA ARG A 263 9.59 -2.72 -16.75
C ARG A 263 9.05 -3.72 -17.78
N PRO A 264 7.89 -3.46 -18.38
CA PRO A 264 7.42 -4.25 -19.51
C PRO A 264 8.44 -4.22 -20.68
N PRO A 265 8.63 -5.32 -21.42
CA PRO A 265 7.91 -6.59 -21.34
C PRO A 265 8.47 -7.59 -20.31
N VAL A 266 9.71 -7.39 -19.82
CA VAL A 266 10.39 -8.34 -18.91
C VAL A 266 9.60 -8.57 -17.63
N MET A 267 9.02 -7.51 -17.06
CA MET A 267 8.16 -7.58 -15.88
C MET A 267 7.05 -8.63 -16.03
N ILE A 268 6.41 -8.70 -17.21
CA ILE A 268 5.32 -9.66 -17.47
C ILE A 268 5.84 -11.09 -17.35
N ALA A 269 6.99 -11.39 -17.97
CA ALA A 269 7.62 -12.72 -17.87
C ALA A 269 7.97 -13.06 -16.41
N LEU A 270 8.47 -12.09 -15.64
CA LEU A 270 8.82 -12.29 -14.23
C LEU A 270 7.58 -12.53 -13.34
N VAL A 271 6.46 -11.89 -13.63
CA VAL A 271 5.19 -12.10 -12.89
C VAL A 271 4.66 -13.51 -13.13
N LEU A 272 4.76 -14.02 -14.36
CA LEU A 272 4.30 -15.34 -14.73
C LEU A 272 5.24 -16.47 -14.26
N SER A 273 6.49 -16.14 -13.91
CA SER A 273 7.50 -17.11 -13.52
C SER A 273 7.54 -17.29 -11.99
N LYS A 274 7.58 -18.54 -11.52
CA LYS A 274 7.76 -18.87 -10.10
C LYS A 274 9.13 -19.52 -9.89
N ILE A 275 9.83 -19.07 -8.84
CA ILE A 275 11.15 -19.56 -8.45
C ILE A 275 11.16 -19.99 -6.97
N PRO A 276 12.02 -20.90 -6.56
CA PRO A 276 12.18 -21.23 -5.14
C PRO A 276 12.55 -19.99 -4.33
N SER A 277 11.99 -19.91 -3.10
CA SER A 277 12.38 -18.84 -2.16
C SER A 277 13.84 -19.00 -1.74
N ILE A 278 14.62 -17.92 -1.77
CA ILE A 278 16.04 -17.93 -1.45
C ILE A 278 16.20 -18.05 0.07
N PRO A 279 16.91 -19.07 0.58
CA PRO A 279 17.17 -19.21 2.01
C PRO A 279 17.94 -18.00 2.58
N GLY A 280 17.65 -17.64 3.83
CA GLY A 280 18.32 -16.51 4.50
C GLY A 280 17.85 -15.12 4.04
N THR A 281 16.81 -15.04 3.23
CA THR A 281 16.23 -13.77 2.77
C THR A 281 14.81 -13.57 3.31
N THR A 282 14.28 -12.36 3.17
CA THR A 282 12.91 -12.00 3.54
C THR A 282 11.84 -12.76 2.73
N LEU A 283 12.23 -13.39 1.62
CA LEU A 283 11.33 -14.23 0.83
C LEU A 283 10.94 -15.52 1.55
N ARG A 284 11.81 -16.03 2.43
CA ARG A 284 11.55 -17.24 3.19
C ARG A 284 10.85 -16.91 4.50
N SER A 285 9.57 -16.62 4.44
CA SER A 285 8.71 -16.46 5.62
C SER A 285 8.17 -17.81 6.11
N LYS A 286 8.03 -17.97 7.45
CA LYS A 286 7.29 -19.06 8.07
C LYS A 286 5.78 -18.97 7.77
N ASN A 287 5.30 -17.79 7.42
CA ASN A 287 3.92 -17.56 7.04
C ASN A 287 3.74 -17.77 5.52
N PRO A 288 2.99 -18.79 5.07
CA PRO A 288 2.72 -19.03 3.65
C PRO A 288 2.02 -17.86 2.96
N TRP A 289 1.33 -17.02 3.73
CA TRP A 289 0.52 -15.89 3.28
C TRP A 289 1.25 -14.54 3.38
N ASN A 290 2.56 -14.55 3.66
CA ASN A 290 3.33 -13.32 3.81
C ASN A 290 3.21 -12.41 2.60
N ASP A 291 2.66 -11.19 2.79
CA ASP A 291 2.41 -10.15 1.79
C ASP A 291 1.52 -10.58 0.60
N LYS A 292 0.65 -11.57 0.78
CA LYS A 292 -0.20 -12.10 -0.30
C LYS A 292 -1.66 -11.69 -0.21
N LEU A 293 -2.20 -11.41 0.98
CA LEU A 293 -3.63 -11.17 1.20
C LEU A 293 -4.04 -9.79 0.67
N ARG A 294 -5.21 -9.71 0.00
CA ARG A 294 -5.67 -8.47 -0.68
C ARG A 294 -7.08 -8.07 -0.31
N ILE A 295 -8.07 -8.95 -0.47
CA ILE A 295 -9.49 -8.64 -0.29
C ILE A 295 -10.15 -9.79 0.45
N ILE A 296 -11.11 -9.47 1.32
CA ILE A 296 -11.95 -10.45 2.00
C ILE A 296 -13.42 -10.03 1.93
N ARG A 297 -14.30 -10.98 1.60
CA ARG A 297 -15.76 -10.80 1.59
C ARG A 297 -16.41 -12.05 2.17
N TYR A 298 -17.54 -11.87 2.85
CA TYR A 298 -18.36 -13.01 3.25
C TYR A 298 -19.26 -13.44 2.10
N ASP A 299 -19.37 -14.73 1.88
CA ASP A 299 -20.24 -15.35 0.88
C ASP A 299 -21.41 -16.02 1.61
N GLU A 300 -22.58 -15.42 1.51
CA GLU A 300 -23.82 -15.92 2.14
C GLU A 300 -24.24 -17.27 1.56
N SER A 301 -23.93 -17.56 0.30
CA SER A 301 -24.33 -18.78 -0.37
C SER A 301 -23.55 -20.00 0.11
N CYS A 302 -22.29 -19.80 0.43
CA CYS A 302 -21.37 -20.86 0.89
C CYS A 302 -21.16 -20.86 2.41
N HIS A 303 -21.69 -19.84 3.11
CA HIS A 303 -21.47 -19.60 4.54
C HIS A 303 -19.98 -19.58 4.95
N ASP A 304 -19.13 -19.11 4.05
CA ASP A 304 -17.69 -19.02 4.19
C ASP A 304 -17.17 -17.67 3.72
N TRP A 305 -15.89 -17.40 3.94
CA TRP A 305 -15.25 -16.16 3.49
C TRP A 305 -14.57 -16.37 2.14
N LEU A 306 -14.83 -15.51 1.19
CA LEU A 306 -14.07 -15.40 -0.04
C LEU A 306 -12.84 -14.53 0.22
N LEU A 307 -11.65 -15.11 -0.01
CA LEU A 307 -10.37 -14.47 0.17
C LEU A 307 -9.66 -14.32 -1.19
N SER A 308 -9.33 -13.11 -1.56
CA SER A 308 -8.48 -12.82 -2.72
C SER A 308 -7.04 -12.57 -2.26
N SER A 309 -6.11 -13.19 -2.95
CA SER A 309 -4.68 -13.01 -2.74
C SER A 309 -3.98 -12.63 -4.04
N SER A 310 -2.67 -12.33 -3.98
CA SER A 310 -1.84 -12.13 -5.18
C SER A 310 -1.65 -13.41 -6.02
N GLU A 311 -2.08 -14.56 -5.51
CA GLU A 311 -1.89 -15.88 -6.18
C GLU A 311 -3.20 -16.51 -6.63
N GLY A 312 -4.36 -15.94 -6.27
CA GLY A 312 -5.67 -16.44 -6.67
C GLY A 312 -6.74 -16.22 -5.61
N PHE A 313 -7.86 -16.93 -5.78
CA PHE A 313 -9.02 -16.86 -4.92
C PHE A 313 -9.16 -18.13 -4.07
N TYR A 314 -9.64 -17.95 -2.85
CA TYR A 314 -9.74 -19.01 -1.86
C TYR A 314 -11.04 -18.87 -1.07
N SER A 315 -11.63 -20.00 -0.69
CA SER A 315 -12.62 -20.07 0.38
C SER A 315 -11.88 -20.22 1.70
N LEU A 316 -12.24 -19.42 2.69
CA LEU A 316 -11.60 -19.36 4.00
C LEU A 316 -12.62 -19.67 5.10
N ASN A 317 -12.37 -20.70 5.88
CA ASN A 317 -13.07 -20.91 7.14
C ASN A 317 -12.25 -20.27 8.28
N ILE A 318 -12.77 -19.18 8.82
CA ILE A 318 -12.06 -18.39 9.86
C ILE A 318 -11.94 -19.16 11.17
N LYS A 319 -12.92 -20.04 11.52
CA LYS A 319 -12.95 -20.73 12.81
C LYS A 319 -11.77 -21.68 13.00
N ASN A 320 -11.39 -22.37 11.93
CA ASN A 320 -10.28 -23.34 11.93
C ASN A 320 -9.08 -22.86 11.08
N ALA A 321 -9.09 -21.62 10.59
CA ALA A 321 -8.04 -21.03 9.75
C ALA A 321 -7.68 -21.83 8.49
N THR A 322 -8.63 -22.64 7.97
CA THR A 322 -8.41 -23.48 6.79
C THR A 322 -8.78 -22.76 5.52
N VAL A 323 -8.00 -23.00 4.48
CA VAL A 323 -8.13 -22.34 3.18
C VAL A 323 -8.23 -23.39 2.09
N LYS A 324 -9.18 -23.20 1.16
CA LYS A 324 -9.37 -24.05 -0.03
C LYS A 324 -9.23 -23.20 -1.29
N VAL A 325 -8.48 -23.68 -2.26
CA VAL A 325 -8.34 -23.01 -3.58
C VAL A 325 -9.67 -23.04 -4.32
N ILE A 326 -10.03 -21.91 -4.92
CA ILE A 326 -11.16 -21.80 -5.85
C ILE A 326 -10.58 -21.86 -7.27
N THR A 327 -10.90 -22.93 -8.00
CA THR A 327 -10.40 -23.19 -9.36
C THR A 327 -11.33 -22.67 -10.45
N SER A 328 -12.61 -22.49 -10.13
CA SER A 328 -13.64 -22.00 -11.06
C SER A 328 -13.67 -20.47 -11.11
N VAL A 329 -12.56 -19.85 -11.51
CA VAL A 329 -12.47 -18.39 -11.66
C VAL A 329 -12.60 -18.06 -13.14
N PRO A 330 -13.33 -17.00 -13.52
CA PRO A 330 -13.36 -16.52 -14.90
C PRO A 330 -11.93 -16.17 -15.38
N PRO A 331 -11.59 -16.42 -16.65
CA PRO A 331 -10.29 -16.11 -17.20
C PRO A 331 -9.99 -14.60 -17.23
#